data_307992751d0efea4005b675930547d14
#
_entry.id   307992751d0efea4005b675930547d14
#
_cell.length_a   1.000
_cell.length_b   1.000
_cell.length_c   1.000
_cell.angle_alpha   90.00
_cell.angle_beta   90.00
_cell.angle_gamma   90.00
#
_symmetry.space_group_name_H-M   'P 1'
#
loop_
_entity.id
_entity.type
_entity.pdbx_description
1 polymer ?
#
loop_
_entity_poly.entity_id
_entity_poly.type
_entity_poly.pdbx_seq_one_letter_code
_entity_poly.pdbx_strand_id
1 'polypeptide(L)'
;MASLNVNIAKDTKISETVIKNIHALVLMNRPDDKGVYRKIPVTIMGAYTEPVQPYMIKPKITELLIKNEKRKKKMHAIERIARFHLEFEGIHPFIDGNGRCGRLLLNFELIQNGYPAINVKFTDRKNTTKPSMSSIKITLHSR
;
A
#
# COMPACT_ATOMS: atom_id res chain seq x y z
N MET A 1 -8.39 -13.86 14.69
CA MET A 1 -7.52 -12.86 14.06
C MET A 1 -7.30 -11.71 15.02
N ALA A 2 -6.06 -11.51 15.40
CA ALA A 2 -5.72 -10.37 16.21
C ALA A 2 -6.06 -9.10 15.40
N SER A 3 -7.05 -8.35 15.87
CA SER A 3 -7.28 -7.03 15.32
C SER A 3 -6.08 -6.19 15.72
N LEU A 4 -5.35 -5.71 14.71
CA LEU A 4 -4.35 -4.69 14.95
C LEU A 4 -5.10 -3.44 15.41
N ASN A 5 -5.12 -3.25 16.73
CA ASN A 5 -5.57 -1.99 17.30
C ASN A 5 -4.49 -0.95 17.02
N VAL A 6 -4.42 -0.53 15.78
CA VAL A 6 -3.71 0.69 15.45
C VAL A 6 -4.64 1.81 15.86
N ASN A 7 -4.32 2.49 16.94
CA ASN A 7 -4.99 3.73 17.29
C ASN A 7 -4.70 4.73 16.17
N ILE A 8 -5.58 4.73 15.18
CA ILE A 8 -5.47 5.64 14.05
C ILE A 8 -6.02 6.97 14.53
N ALA A 9 -5.11 7.84 14.98
CA ALA A 9 -5.48 9.22 15.24
C ALA A 9 -5.95 9.84 13.92
N LYS A 10 -7.06 10.52 13.95
CA LYS A 10 -7.73 11.11 12.78
C LYS A 10 -6.81 12.01 11.95
N ASP A 11 -5.75 12.53 12.57
CA ASP A 11 -4.82 13.47 11.95
C ASP A 11 -3.47 12.85 11.60
N THR A 12 -3.29 11.54 11.81
CA THR A 12 -2.01 10.90 11.50
C THR A 12 -1.87 10.71 9.99
N LYS A 13 -0.90 11.39 9.42
CA LYS A 13 -0.60 11.27 8.00
C LYS A 13 0.18 10.01 7.73
N ILE A 14 0.00 9.40 6.56
CA ILE A 14 0.89 8.36 6.10
C ILE A 14 2.26 8.97 5.85
N SER A 15 3.27 8.42 6.50
CA SER A 15 4.67 8.82 6.37
C SER A 15 5.51 7.58 6.14
N GLU A 16 6.78 7.76 5.83
CA GLU A 16 7.71 6.64 5.73
C GLU A 16 7.76 5.84 7.04
N THR A 17 7.75 6.53 8.17
CA THR A 17 7.72 5.89 9.48
C THR A 17 6.47 5.02 9.67
N VAL A 18 5.30 5.54 9.30
CA VAL A 18 4.04 4.79 9.37
C VAL A 18 4.10 3.54 8.48
N ILE A 19 4.58 3.68 7.25
CA ILE A 19 4.73 2.55 6.33
C ILE A 19 5.63 1.46 6.93
N LYS A 20 6.78 1.85 7.45
CA LYS A 20 7.74 0.91 8.05
C LYS A 20 7.21 0.26 9.31
N ASN A 21 6.48 1.00 10.13
CA ASN A 21 5.87 0.46 11.36
C ASN A 21 4.79 -0.57 11.04
N ILE A 22 3.95 -0.29 10.04
CA ILE A 22 2.93 -1.24 9.60
C ILE A 22 3.59 -2.49 9.03
N HIS A 23 4.62 -2.33 8.21
CA HIS A 23 5.34 -3.47 7.67
C HIS A 23 6.01 -4.30 8.77
N ALA A 24 6.55 -3.65 9.79
CA ALA A 24 7.14 -4.36 10.93
C ALA A 24 6.13 -5.25 11.66
N LEU A 25 4.87 -4.82 11.73
CA LEU A 25 3.79 -5.65 12.28
C LEU A 25 3.47 -6.84 11.36
N VAL A 26 3.47 -6.62 10.06
CA VAL A 26 3.22 -7.68 9.07
C VAL A 26 4.28 -8.77 9.12
N LEU A 27 5.54 -8.38 9.29
CA LEU A 27 6.67 -9.31 9.35
C LEU A 27 7.29 -9.41 10.74
N MET A 28 6.46 -9.38 11.78
CA MET A 28 6.95 -9.40 13.16
C MET A 28 7.81 -10.63 13.50
N ASN A 29 7.61 -11.74 12.78
CA ASN A 29 8.38 -12.99 12.97
C ASN A 29 9.67 -13.03 12.14
N ARG A 30 9.99 -11.96 11.43
CA ARG A 30 11.20 -11.87 10.58
C ARG A 30 11.99 -10.63 10.96
N PRO A 31 12.78 -10.72 12.05
CA PRO A 31 13.43 -9.53 12.61
C PRO A 31 14.40 -8.81 11.68
N ASP A 32 14.99 -9.53 10.70
CA ASP A 32 15.93 -8.91 9.77
C ASP A 32 15.23 -8.15 8.64
N ASP A 33 13.96 -8.46 8.38
CA ASP A 33 13.22 -7.89 7.24
C ASP A 33 12.16 -6.89 7.65
N LYS A 34 11.67 -6.95 8.88
CA LYS A 34 10.57 -6.11 9.32
C LYS A 34 10.93 -4.63 9.26
N GLY A 35 10.09 -3.85 8.58
CA GLY A 35 10.27 -2.40 8.50
C GLY A 35 11.50 -1.95 7.73
N VAL A 36 12.12 -2.82 6.94
CA VAL A 36 13.34 -2.53 6.20
C VAL A 36 13.08 -2.71 4.70
N TYR A 37 13.42 -1.71 3.91
CA TYR A 37 13.32 -1.82 2.45
C TYR A 37 14.25 -2.91 1.93
N ARG A 38 13.80 -3.62 0.91
CA ARG A 38 14.61 -4.65 0.27
C ARG A 38 15.90 -4.09 -0.31
N LYS A 39 16.94 -4.91 -0.30
CA LYS A 39 18.26 -4.55 -0.81
C LYS A 39 18.58 -5.24 -2.14
N ILE A 40 17.65 -6.07 -2.63
CA ILE A 40 17.81 -6.82 -3.87
C ILE A 40 16.71 -6.47 -4.85
N PRO A 41 16.98 -6.54 -6.16
CA PRO A 41 15.92 -6.46 -7.15
C PRO A 41 15.02 -7.69 -7.05
N VAL A 42 13.74 -7.50 -7.35
CA VAL A 42 12.75 -8.58 -7.34
C VAL A 42 11.91 -8.50 -8.61
N THR A 43 11.36 -9.63 -9.00
CA THR A 43 10.42 -9.74 -10.12
C THR A 43 9.11 -10.27 -9.58
N ILE A 44 7.99 -9.66 -10.00
CA ILE A 44 6.67 -10.13 -9.63
C ILE A 44 6.08 -10.91 -10.82
N MET A 45 5.77 -12.17 -10.60
CA MET A 45 5.12 -13.01 -11.61
C MET A 45 3.78 -12.41 -12.03
N GLY A 46 3.59 -12.21 -13.33
CA GLY A 46 2.34 -11.69 -13.89
C GLY A 46 2.11 -10.20 -13.70
N ALA A 47 3.07 -9.47 -13.17
CA ALA A 47 2.97 -8.02 -13.07
C ALA A 47 3.24 -7.36 -14.43
N TYR A 48 2.52 -6.26 -14.68
CA TYR A 48 2.67 -5.50 -15.91
C TYR A 48 4.04 -4.81 -16.01
N THR A 49 4.53 -4.29 -14.88
CA THR A 49 5.80 -3.58 -14.80
C THR A 49 6.67 -4.20 -13.73
N GLU A 50 7.97 -4.11 -13.92
CA GLU A 50 8.92 -4.55 -12.88
C GLU A 50 8.95 -3.54 -11.73
N PRO A 51 9.10 -4.03 -10.48
CA PRO A 51 9.33 -3.15 -9.34
C PRO A 51 10.60 -2.32 -9.51
N VAL A 52 10.66 -1.19 -8.82
CA VAL A 52 11.81 -0.30 -8.91
C VAL A 52 13.06 -0.96 -8.34
N GLN A 53 14.22 -0.50 -8.79
CA GLN A 53 15.49 -0.95 -8.25
C GLN A 53 15.63 -0.51 -6.78
N PRO A 54 16.34 -1.29 -5.94
CA PRO A 54 16.44 -0.98 -4.51
C PRO A 54 16.87 0.44 -4.19
N TYR A 55 17.82 1.00 -4.93
CA TYR A 55 18.29 2.37 -4.68
C TYR A 55 17.23 3.44 -4.97
N MET A 56 16.19 3.09 -5.73
CA MET A 56 15.10 4.00 -6.07
C MET A 56 13.92 3.93 -5.11
N ILE A 57 13.90 2.96 -4.20
CA ILE A 57 12.75 2.75 -3.30
C ILE A 57 12.48 3.99 -2.45
N LYS A 58 13.47 4.47 -1.72
CA LYS A 58 13.28 5.63 -0.85
C LYS A 58 12.87 6.89 -1.61
N PRO A 59 13.52 7.27 -2.72
CA PRO A 59 13.05 8.40 -3.53
C PRO A 59 11.62 8.23 -4.04
N LYS A 60 11.25 7.04 -4.49
CA LYS A 60 9.90 6.77 -5.00
C LYS A 60 8.84 6.81 -3.91
N ILE A 61 9.14 6.31 -2.73
CA ILE A 61 8.23 6.42 -1.58
C ILE A 61 8.04 7.89 -1.20
N THR A 62 9.13 8.65 -1.14
CA THR A 62 9.07 10.09 -0.84
C THR A 62 8.20 10.82 -1.86
N GLU A 63 8.41 10.55 -3.16
CA GLU A 63 7.61 11.14 -4.23
C GLU A 63 6.13 10.78 -4.09
N LEU A 64 5.85 9.51 -3.81
CA LEU A 64 4.48 9.03 -3.63
C LEU A 64 3.78 9.73 -2.47
N LEU A 65 4.46 9.90 -1.34
CA LEU A 65 3.91 10.59 -0.17
C LEU A 65 3.59 12.05 -0.49
N ILE A 66 4.47 12.74 -1.21
CA ILE A 66 4.26 14.12 -1.63
C ILE A 66 3.04 14.21 -2.56
N LYS A 67 2.96 13.33 -3.55
CA LYS A 67 1.82 13.27 -4.47
C LYS A 67 0.51 13.03 -3.72
N ASN A 68 0.52 12.11 -2.76
CA ASN A 68 -0.67 11.79 -1.99
C ASN A 68 -1.22 13.02 -1.25
N GLU A 69 -0.34 13.81 -0.63
CA GLU A 69 -0.74 15.03 0.06
C GLU A 69 -1.29 16.08 -0.91
N LYS A 70 -0.66 16.25 -2.06
CA LYS A 70 -1.15 17.20 -3.07
C LYS A 70 -2.51 16.80 -3.62
N ARG A 71 -2.74 15.51 -3.79
CA ARG A 71 -3.99 14.97 -4.33
C ARG A 71 -5.18 15.16 -3.37
N LYS A 72 -4.92 15.34 -2.08
CA LYS A 72 -5.99 15.62 -1.09
C LYS A 72 -6.81 16.85 -1.45
N LYS A 73 -6.20 17.82 -2.11
CA LYS A 73 -6.86 19.08 -2.51
C LYS A 73 -7.51 19.01 -3.88
N LYS A 74 -7.23 17.98 -4.68
CA LYS A 74 -7.57 17.94 -6.11
C LYS A 74 -8.53 16.82 -6.49
N MET A 75 -8.65 15.77 -5.68
CA MET A 75 -9.47 14.63 -6.04
C MET A 75 -10.22 14.05 -4.84
N HIS A 76 -11.25 13.29 -5.15
CA HIS A 76 -12.03 12.59 -4.14
C HIS A 76 -11.14 11.63 -3.36
N ALA A 77 -11.42 11.51 -2.05
CA ALA A 77 -10.62 10.66 -1.15
C ALA A 77 -10.52 9.21 -1.66
N ILE A 78 -11.59 8.62 -2.13
CA ILE A 78 -11.59 7.23 -2.63
C ILE A 78 -10.63 7.07 -3.81
N GLU A 79 -10.68 7.99 -4.78
CA GLU A 79 -9.77 7.94 -5.93
C GLU A 79 -8.32 8.12 -5.48
N ARG A 80 -8.04 9.06 -4.61
CA ARG A 80 -6.70 9.32 -4.08
C ARG A 80 -6.15 8.09 -3.36
N ILE A 81 -6.95 7.48 -2.49
CA ILE A 81 -6.56 6.31 -1.71
C ILE A 81 -6.26 5.12 -2.64
N ALA A 82 -7.10 4.90 -3.64
CA ALA A 82 -6.89 3.83 -4.60
C ALA A 82 -5.61 4.05 -5.43
N ARG A 83 -5.34 5.28 -5.86
CA ARG A 83 -4.11 5.61 -6.60
C ARG A 83 -2.87 5.38 -5.74
N PHE A 84 -2.91 5.81 -4.49
CA PHE A 84 -1.80 5.58 -3.56
C PHE A 84 -1.52 4.08 -3.42
N HIS A 85 -2.57 3.29 -3.25
CA HIS A 85 -2.45 1.83 -3.12
C HIS A 85 -1.78 1.21 -4.36
N LEU A 86 -2.24 1.57 -5.55
CA LEU A 86 -1.68 1.04 -6.80
C LEU A 86 -0.23 1.44 -6.98
N GLU A 87 0.11 2.69 -6.72
CA GLU A 87 1.47 3.19 -6.86
C GLU A 87 2.40 2.58 -5.82
N PHE A 88 1.92 2.40 -4.59
CA PHE A 88 2.67 1.71 -3.55
C PHE A 88 2.98 0.25 -3.94
N GLU A 89 1.96 -0.46 -4.43
CA GLU A 89 2.14 -1.85 -4.91
C GLU A 89 3.15 -1.91 -6.06
N GLY A 90 3.14 -0.92 -6.95
CA GLY A 90 4.10 -0.84 -8.06
C GLY A 90 5.54 -0.65 -7.61
N ILE A 91 5.77 0.07 -6.51
CA ILE A 91 7.11 0.24 -5.96
C ILE A 91 7.61 -1.08 -5.35
N HIS A 92 6.74 -1.82 -4.69
CA HIS A 92 7.07 -3.09 -4.05
C HIS A 92 8.29 -2.97 -3.15
N PRO A 93 8.22 -2.13 -2.08
CA PRO A 93 9.42 -1.70 -1.38
C PRO A 93 10.09 -2.73 -0.47
N PHE A 94 9.38 -3.80 -0.11
CA PHE A 94 9.89 -4.77 0.86
C PHE A 94 10.16 -6.12 0.20
N ILE A 95 10.94 -6.96 0.88
CA ILE A 95 11.25 -8.29 0.35
C ILE A 95 10.03 -9.22 0.38
N ASP A 96 9.13 -9.01 1.33
CA ASP A 96 7.90 -9.76 1.49
C ASP A 96 6.88 -8.91 2.24
N GLY A 97 5.61 -9.31 2.21
CA GLY A 97 4.57 -8.61 2.95
C GLY A 97 4.07 -7.32 2.31
N ASN A 98 4.46 -7.03 1.07
CA ASN A 98 4.03 -5.81 0.38
C ASN A 98 2.51 -5.73 0.20
N GLY A 99 1.88 -6.82 -0.20
CA GLY A 99 0.44 -6.86 -0.39
C GLY A 99 -0.32 -6.65 0.91
N ARG A 100 0.10 -7.32 1.97
CA ARG A 100 -0.52 -7.15 3.30
C ARG A 100 -0.32 -5.73 3.81
N CYS A 101 0.89 -5.21 3.69
CA CYS A 101 1.21 -3.83 4.09
C CYS A 101 0.37 -2.83 3.29
N GLY A 102 0.30 -3.00 1.98
CA GLY A 102 -0.50 -2.12 1.11
C GLY A 102 -1.98 -2.11 1.46
N ARG A 103 -2.55 -3.28 1.78
CA ARG A 103 -3.96 -3.37 2.18
C ARG A 103 -4.20 -2.72 3.54
N LEU A 104 -3.28 -2.85 4.48
CA LEU A 104 -3.39 -2.17 5.78
C LEU A 104 -3.30 -0.65 5.62
N LEU A 105 -2.40 -0.15 4.77
CA LEU A 105 -2.31 1.28 4.45
C LEU A 105 -3.58 1.79 3.79
N LEU A 106 -4.14 1.01 2.87
CA LEU A 106 -5.40 1.35 2.21
C LEU A 106 -6.51 1.53 3.23
N ASN A 107 -6.67 0.56 4.13
CA ASN A 107 -7.70 0.62 5.17
C ASN A 107 -7.44 1.71 6.20
N PHE A 108 -6.18 1.96 6.52
CA PHE A 108 -5.79 3.07 7.37
C PHE A 108 -6.35 4.40 6.83
N GLU A 109 -6.12 4.67 5.54
CA GLU A 109 -6.62 5.91 4.93
C GLU A 109 -8.14 5.93 4.80
N LEU A 110 -8.75 4.80 4.48
CA LEU A 110 -10.21 4.72 4.39
C LEU A 110 -10.86 5.07 5.73
N ILE A 111 -10.39 4.46 6.81
CA ILE A 111 -10.93 4.70 8.15
C ILE A 111 -10.73 6.15 8.56
N GLN A 112 -9.56 6.74 8.28
CA GLN A 112 -9.31 8.14 8.58
C GLN A 112 -10.28 9.10 7.88
N ASN A 113 -10.76 8.71 6.70
CA ASN A 113 -11.68 9.53 5.91
C ASN A 113 -13.14 9.14 6.11
N GLY A 114 -13.46 8.35 7.15
CA GLY A 114 -14.82 8.02 7.52
C GLY A 114 -15.43 6.85 6.74
N TYR A 115 -14.63 6.10 6.02
CA TYR A 115 -15.10 4.93 5.27
C TYR A 115 -14.84 3.63 6.05
N PRO A 116 -15.64 2.59 5.82
CA PRO A 116 -15.37 1.29 6.44
C PRO A 116 -14.16 0.62 5.83
N ALA A 117 -13.54 -0.29 6.58
CA ALA A 117 -12.51 -1.16 6.05
C ALA A 117 -13.07 -2.08 4.96
N ILE A 118 -12.27 -2.39 3.96
CA ILE A 118 -12.68 -3.18 2.81
C ILE A 118 -11.68 -4.30 2.53
N ASN A 119 -12.12 -5.28 1.73
CA ASN A 119 -11.21 -6.23 1.10
C ASN A 119 -10.92 -5.78 -0.33
N VAL A 120 -9.64 -5.79 -0.70
CA VAL A 120 -9.22 -5.51 -2.06
C VAL A 120 -8.87 -6.82 -2.73
N LYS A 121 -9.54 -7.11 -3.85
CA LYS A 121 -9.22 -8.27 -4.69
C LYS A 121 -8.76 -7.77 -6.04
N PHE A 122 -7.64 -8.30 -6.51
CA PHE A 122 -7.20 -8.03 -7.86
C PHE A 122 -7.89 -9.01 -8.80
N THR A 123 -8.37 -8.51 -9.93
CA THR A 123 -8.83 -9.36 -11.01
C THR A 123 -7.64 -10.14 -11.59
N ASP A 124 -7.92 -11.26 -12.27
CA ASP A 124 -6.91 -12.18 -12.77
C ASP A 124 -5.79 -11.43 -13.52
N ARG A 125 -4.59 -11.42 -12.91
CA ARG A 125 -3.41 -10.75 -13.46
C ARG A 125 -2.92 -11.38 -14.76
N LYS A 126 -3.26 -12.64 -15.00
CA LYS A 126 -2.83 -13.35 -16.23
C LYS A 126 -3.50 -12.79 -17.48
N ASN A 127 -4.66 -12.18 -17.33
CA ASN A 127 -5.47 -11.68 -18.43
C ASN A 127 -5.44 -10.14 -18.55
N THR A 128 -4.76 -9.45 -17.65
CA THR A 128 -4.65 -7.99 -17.72
C THR A 128 -3.30 -7.61 -18.31
N THR A 129 -3.35 -6.88 -19.41
CA THR A 129 -2.14 -6.37 -20.07
C THR A 129 -1.66 -5.08 -19.43
N LYS A 130 -2.48 -4.44 -18.60
CA LYS A 130 -2.15 -3.16 -17.97
C LYS A 130 -2.86 -3.01 -16.63
N PRO A 131 -2.13 -2.78 -15.52
CA PRO A 131 -2.79 -2.49 -14.24
C PRO A 131 -3.55 -1.18 -14.35
N SER A 132 -4.79 -1.19 -13.91
CA SER A 132 -5.65 -0.01 -13.91
C SER A 132 -6.57 -0.07 -12.69
N MET A 133 -7.26 1.04 -12.44
CA MET A 133 -8.26 1.10 -11.37
C MET A 133 -9.34 0.03 -11.53
N SER A 134 -9.66 -0.33 -12.77
CA SER A 134 -10.66 -1.36 -13.05
C SER A 134 -10.22 -2.77 -12.67
N SER A 135 -8.93 -3.00 -12.47
CA SER A 135 -8.43 -4.32 -12.04
C SER A 135 -8.59 -4.56 -10.54
N ILE A 136 -9.04 -3.57 -9.79
CA ILE A 136 -9.27 -3.68 -8.36
C ILE A 136 -10.77 -3.79 -8.10
N LYS A 137 -11.17 -4.89 -7.47
CA LYS A 137 -12.53 -5.02 -6.95
C LYS A 137 -12.53 -4.68 -5.47
N ILE A 138 -13.35 -3.72 -5.10
CA ILE A 138 -13.50 -3.28 -3.72
C ILE A 138 -14.78 -3.88 -3.17
N THR A 139 -14.66 -4.70 -2.13
CA THR A 139 -15.79 -5.30 -1.46
C THR A 139 -15.92 -4.71 -0.07
N LEU A 140 -17.05 -4.07 0.20
CA LEU A 140 -17.33 -3.53 1.52
C LEU A 140 -17.64 -4.66 2.49
N HIS A 141 -17.00 -4.61 3.67
CA HIS A 141 -17.40 -5.45 4.78
C HIS A 141 -18.61 -4.82 5.44
N SER A 142 -19.78 -5.45 5.28
CA SER A 142 -20.91 -5.11 6.11
C SER A 142 -20.68 -5.67 7.53
N ARG A 143 -20.82 -4.86 8.51
CA ARG A 143 -20.94 -5.30 9.90
C ARG A 143 -22.38 -5.32 10.31
#